data_ef757c41dc0baf4bf3b558bdbe14b5aa
#
_entry.id   ef757c41dc0baf4bf3b558bdbe14b5aa
#
_cell.length_a   1.000
_cell.length_b   1.000
_cell.length_c   1.000
_cell.angle_alpha   90.00
_cell.angle_beta   90.00
_cell.angle_gamma   90.00
#
_symmetry.space_group_name_H-M   'P 1'
#
loop_
_entity.id
_entity.type
_entity.pdbx_description
1 polymer ?
#
loop_
_entity_poly.entity_id
_entity_poly.type
_entity_poly.pdbx_seq_one_letter_code
_entity_poly.pdbx_strand_id
1 'polypeptide(L)'
;KNETIILINRKLSLIKMSKVVLVMSHLSCADDSKSKLNKKQLLKFKKIKSHFPESLHSLSNSAGILLGKNYHFDMVRPGISLYGGHCKKNEKKIYHQVVSLKAKLIQVRNINKGDTIGYGATYKAKMNMKIGTLGFGYADGFNRLFSNNFQIKLKDKKIDIVGRVSMDLVTIDLTKIKISNSIMKQEFEIIGNKYSINVISKMINTIPYEILTNLGKRYERRYIS
;
A
#
# COMPACT_ATOMS: atom_id res chain seq x y z
N LYS A 1 -30.06 -3.69 18.96
CA LYS A 1 -29.68 -4.55 20.10
C LYS A 1 -28.37 -5.22 19.76
N ASN A 2 -27.51 -5.40 20.76
CA ASN A 2 -26.13 -5.82 20.53
C ASN A 2 -26.10 -7.36 20.35
N GLU A 3 -26.03 -7.84 19.11
CA GLU A 3 -26.05 -9.28 18.76
C GLU A 3 -25.02 -10.08 19.54
N THR A 4 -23.85 -9.51 19.82
CA THR A 4 -22.80 -10.15 20.61
C THR A 4 -23.27 -10.45 22.05
N ILE A 5 -23.99 -9.51 22.69
CA ILE A 5 -24.52 -9.74 24.06
C ILE A 5 -25.63 -10.79 24.03
N ILE A 6 -26.45 -10.80 22.98
CA ILE A 6 -27.49 -11.83 22.80
C ILE A 6 -26.86 -13.21 22.60
N LEU A 7 -25.78 -13.31 21.81
CA LEU A 7 -25.04 -14.55 21.62
C LEU A 7 -24.37 -15.04 22.91
N ILE A 8 -23.79 -14.12 23.69
CA ILE A 8 -23.20 -14.44 24.99
C ILE A 8 -24.26 -15.01 25.91
N ASN A 9 -25.42 -14.36 26.02
CA ASN A 9 -26.51 -14.78 26.89
C ASN A 9 -27.15 -16.13 26.46
N ARG A 10 -27.22 -16.41 25.15
CA ARG A 10 -27.79 -17.65 24.62
C ARG A 10 -26.83 -18.84 24.62
N LYS A 11 -25.51 -18.60 24.57
CA LYS A 11 -24.48 -19.63 24.47
C LYS A 11 -23.50 -19.64 25.66
N LEU A 12 -23.95 -19.15 26.81
CA LEU A 12 -23.13 -19.07 28.03
C LEU A 12 -22.52 -20.43 28.43
N SER A 13 -23.22 -21.53 28.16
CA SER A 13 -22.71 -22.88 28.42
C SER A 13 -21.48 -23.22 27.59
N LEU A 14 -21.52 -22.91 26.28
CA LEU A 14 -20.37 -23.19 25.39
C LEU A 14 -19.19 -22.25 25.69
N ILE A 15 -19.45 -20.99 26.06
CA ILE A 15 -18.42 -20.05 26.47
C ILE A 15 -17.79 -20.45 27.79
N LYS A 16 -18.58 -20.96 28.75
CA LYS A 16 -18.09 -21.48 30.03
C LYS A 16 -17.22 -22.76 29.88
N MET A 17 -17.49 -23.56 28.84
CA MET A 17 -16.69 -24.73 28.52
C MET A 17 -15.38 -24.40 27.77
N SER A 18 -15.23 -23.14 27.31
CA SER A 18 -14.09 -22.69 26.52
C SER A 18 -13.32 -21.62 27.29
N LYS A 19 -11.99 -21.68 27.24
CA LYS A 19 -11.15 -20.59 27.77
C LYS A 19 -11.02 -19.51 26.72
N VAL A 20 -11.75 -18.40 26.87
CA VAL A 20 -11.61 -17.23 26.01
C VAL A 20 -10.36 -16.46 26.42
N VAL A 21 -9.30 -16.54 25.62
CA VAL A 21 -8.00 -15.90 25.91
C VAL A 21 -7.94 -14.46 25.40
N LEU A 22 -8.68 -14.13 24.34
CA LEU A 22 -8.68 -12.80 23.72
C LEU A 22 -10.08 -12.44 23.21
N VAL A 23 -10.54 -11.25 23.58
CA VAL A 23 -11.71 -10.59 23.00
C VAL A 23 -11.26 -9.43 22.12
N MET A 24 -11.66 -9.47 20.87
CA MET A 24 -11.18 -8.53 19.85
C MET A 24 -12.34 -7.89 19.10
N SER A 25 -12.20 -6.61 18.80
CA SER A 25 -13.06 -5.88 17.86
C SER A 25 -12.21 -5.00 16.93
N HIS A 26 -12.84 -4.34 15.98
CA HIS A 26 -12.14 -3.50 14.99
C HIS A 26 -12.85 -2.17 14.81
N LEU A 27 -12.08 -1.07 14.82
CA LEU A 27 -12.59 0.27 14.58
C LEU A 27 -12.82 0.50 13.09
N SER A 28 -14.02 0.93 12.70
CA SER A 28 -14.39 1.14 11.31
C SER A 28 -13.98 2.50 10.73
N CYS A 29 -13.77 3.50 11.61
CA CYS A 29 -13.51 4.88 11.19
C CYS A 29 -12.33 5.50 11.96
N ALA A 30 -11.35 4.70 12.37
CA ALA A 30 -10.22 5.22 13.15
C ALA A 30 -9.29 6.14 12.34
N ASP A 31 -9.35 6.06 11.01
CA ASP A 31 -8.66 6.94 10.06
C ASP A 31 -9.18 8.39 10.14
N ASP A 32 -10.43 8.59 10.55
CA ASP A 32 -11.01 9.89 10.90
C ASP A 32 -11.14 10.04 12.43
N SER A 33 -10.23 10.79 13.02
CA SER A 33 -10.21 11.02 14.49
C SER A 33 -11.44 11.78 15.01
N LYS A 34 -12.17 12.49 14.14
CA LYS A 34 -13.38 13.26 14.50
C LYS A 34 -14.65 12.42 14.43
N SER A 35 -14.60 11.22 13.88
CA SER A 35 -15.76 10.36 13.74
C SER A 35 -16.35 9.97 15.11
N LYS A 36 -17.63 10.31 15.32
CA LYS A 36 -18.38 9.90 16.51
C LYS A 36 -18.51 8.38 16.66
N LEU A 37 -18.32 7.63 15.57
CA LEU A 37 -18.36 6.17 15.59
C LEU A 37 -17.24 5.58 16.44
N ASN A 38 -16.05 6.21 16.47
CA ASN A 38 -14.94 5.75 17.30
C ASN A 38 -15.33 5.67 18.77
N LYS A 39 -15.92 6.75 19.31
CA LYS A 39 -16.41 6.77 20.71
C LYS A 39 -17.56 5.76 20.94
N LYS A 40 -18.48 5.64 19.98
CA LYS A 40 -19.58 4.68 20.05
C LYS A 40 -19.09 3.24 20.10
N GLN A 41 -18.10 2.88 19.26
CA GLN A 41 -17.49 1.55 19.26
C GLN A 41 -16.68 1.29 20.55
N LEU A 42 -15.94 2.29 21.04
CA LEU A 42 -15.23 2.20 22.32
C LEU A 42 -16.18 1.87 23.49
N LEU A 43 -17.29 2.60 23.60
CA LEU A 43 -18.28 2.36 24.67
C LEU A 43 -18.93 0.99 24.57
N LYS A 44 -19.25 0.53 23.36
CA LYS A 44 -19.76 -0.83 23.13
C LYS A 44 -18.72 -1.90 23.53
N PHE A 45 -17.48 -1.70 23.17
CA PHE A 45 -16.39 -2.64 23.48
C PHE A 45 -16.12 -2.71 24.98
N LYS A 46 -16.18 -1.59 25.71
CA LYS A 46 -16.09 -1.57 27.18
C LYS A 46 -17.20 -2.40 27.85
N LYS A 47 -18.42 -2.36 27.31
CA LYS A 47 -19.53 -3.21 27.80
C LYS A 47 -19.26 -4.70 27.55
N ILE A 48 -18.66 -5.05 26.41
CA ILE A 48 -18.29 -6.44 26.11
C ILE A 48 -17.18 -6.90 27.04
N LYS A 49 -16.19 -6.05 27.30
CA LYS A 49 -15.07 -6.35 28.21
C LYS A 49 -15.55 -6.83 29.57
N SER A 50 -16.60 -6.23 30.15
CA SER A 50 -17.09 -6.62 31.48
C SER A 50 -17.64 -8.05 31.56
N HIS A 51 -17.97 -8.68 30.43
CA HIS A 51 -18.41 -10.07 30.38
C HIS A 51 -17.23 -11.08 30.30
N PHE A 52 -16.00 -10.59 30.09
CA PHE A 52 -14.80 -11.42 29.94
C PHE A 52 -13.63 -10.85 30.76
N PRO A 53 -13.73 -10.78 32.08
CA PRO A 53 -12.73 -10.11 32.93
C PRO A 53 -11.32 -10.76 32.83
N GLU A 54 -11.26 -12.08 32.64
CA GLU A 54 -10.02 -12.86 32.59
C GLU A 54 -9.35 -12.88 31.20
N SER A 55 -9.99 -12.30 30.18
CA SER A 55 -9.48 -12.31 28.81
C SER A 55 -8.64 -11.06 28.53
N LEU A 56 -7.68 -11.16 27.61
CA LEU A 56 -7.07 -9.99 26.99
C LEU A 56 -8.07 -9.29 26.07
N HIS A 57 -7.91 -7.98 25.90
CA HIS A 57 -8.82 -7.15 25.09
C HIS A 57 -8.03 -6.36 24.06
N SER A 58 -8.54 -6.31 22.84
CA SER A 58 -7.89 -5.60 21.73
C SER A 58 -8.92 -4.90 20.84
N LEU A 59 -8.79 -3.58 20.69
CA LEU A 59 -9.66 -2.77 19.83
C LEU A 59 -8.90 -2.08 18.70
N SER A 60 -7.69 -1.59 18.97
CA SER A 60 -6.97 -0.71 18.05
C SER A 60 -6.24 -1.45 16.93
N ASN A 61 -6.53 -1.05 15.69
CA ASN A 61 -5.69 -1.21 14.52
C ASN A 61 -4.65 -0.08 14.45
N SER A 62 -3.86 0.03 13.38
CA SER A 62 -2.85 1.10 13.19
C SER A 62 -3.43 2.50 13.44
N ALA A 63 -4.59 2.82 12.86
CA ALA A 63 -5.23 4.12 13.04
C ALA A 63 -5.79 4.32 14.47
N GLY A 64 -6.32 3.25 15.05
CA GLY A 64 -6.84 3.25 16.42
C GLY A 64 -5.78 3.53 17.47
N ILE A 65 -4.53 3.11 17.26
CA ILE A 65 -3.40 3.43 18.14
C ILE A 65 -3.22 4.94 18.25
N LEU A 66 -3.40 5.66 17.15
CA LEU A 66 -3.27 7.12 17.09
C LEU A 66 -4.47 7.89 17.65
N LEU A 67 -5.56 7.22 18.07
CA LEU A 67 -6.66 7.82 18.77
C LEU A 67 -6.38 8.04 20.27
N GLY A 68 -5.33 7.40 20.78
CA GLY A 68 -4.86 7.56 22.16
C GLY A 68 -5.08 6.33 23.05
N LYS A 69 -4.48 6.38 24.24
CA LYS A 69 -4.40 5.27 25.19
C LYS A 69 -5.74 4.62 25.57
N ASN A 70 -6.84 5.39 25.57
CA ASN A 70 -8.18 4.87 25.89
C ASN A 70 -8.67 3.78 24.91
N TYR A 71 -8.09 3.70 23.72
CA TYR A 71 -8.43 2.72 22.69
C TYR A 71 -7.49 1.50 22.67
N HIS A 72 -6.36 1.50 23.42
CA HIS A 72 -5.33 0.47 23.32
C HIS A 72 -5.77 -0.84 23.96
N PHE A 73 -6.39 -0.76 25.16
CA PHE A 73 -6.65 -1.91 26.01
C PHE A 73 -5.37 -2.69 26.33
N ASP A 74 -5.45 -4.01 26.39
CA ASP A 74 -4.31 -4.86 26.75
C ASP A 74 -3.37 -5.12 25.55
N MET A 75 -3.90 -5.03 24.32
CA MET A 75 -3.13 -5.32 23.09
C MET A 75 -3.58 -4.42 21.95
N VAL A 76 -2.61 -3.92 21.18
CA VAL A 76 -2.83 -3.21 19.92
C VAL A 76 -2.35 -4.04 18.73
N ARG A 77 -2.94 -3.80 17.56
CA ARG A 77 -2.65 -4.55 16.33
C ARG A 77 -2.18 -3.61 15.23
N PRO A 78 -0.91 -3.12 15.29
CA PRO A 78 -0.35 -2.35 14.19
C PRO A 78 -0.21 -3.25 12.95
N GLY A 79 -0.61 -2.74 11.79
CA GLY A 79 -0.48 -3.39 10.51
C GLY A 79 0.29 -2.49 9.56
N ILE A 80 -0.42 -1.67 8.78
CA ILE A 80 0.17 -0.83 7.73
C ILE A 80 1.25 0.14 8.24
N SER A 81 1.14 0.60 9.48
CA SER A 81 2.12 1.49 10.10
C SER A 81 3.51 0.84 10.24
N LEU A 82 3.58 -0.48 10.42
CA LEU A 82 4.85 -1.22 10.44
C LEU A 82 5.56 -1.20 9.08
N TYR A 83 4.82 -1.00 8.00
CA TYR A 83 5.33 -0.93 6.64
C TYR A 83 5.48 0.51 6.13
N GLY A 84 5.38 1.52 7.02
CA GLY A 84 5.54 2.92 6.68
C GLY A 84 4.31 3.54 6.01
N GLY A 85 3.18 2.83 5.98
CA GLY A 85 1.93 3.34 5.42
C GLY A 85 1.17 4.23 6.38
N HIS A 86 0.67 5.36 5.88
CA HIS A 86 -0.19 6.26 6.63
C HIS A 86 -1.58 5.62 6.79
N CYS A 87 -2.13 5.76 7.97
CA CYS A 87 -3.44 5.21 8.33
C CYS A 87 -4.46 6.30 8.69
N LYS A 88 -4.08 7.57 8.63
CA LYS A 88 -4.97 8.72 8.81
C LYS A 88 -4.84 9.72 7.65
N LYS A 89 -5.93 10.45 7.37
CA LYS A 89 -5.89 11.62 6.49
C LYS A 89 -4.98 12.69 7.11
N ASN A 90 -4.12 13.30 6.30
CA ASN A 90 -3.20 14.38 6.70
C ASN A 90 -2.24 13.99 7.85
N GLU A 91 -1.90 12.72 7.96
CA GLU A 91 -0.92 12.24 8.92
C GLU A 91 0.47 12.81 8.62
N LYS A 92 1.12 13.36 9.64
CA LYS A 92 2.54 13.73 9.57
C LYS A 92 3.36 12.44 9.40
N LYS A 93 4.48 12.50 8.69
CA LYS A 93 5.36 11.35 8.49
C LYS A 93 5.89 10.85 9.84
N ILE A 94 5.25 9.80 10.37
CA ILE A 94 5.59 9.21 11.68
C ILE A 94 6.42 7.92 11.49
N TYR A 95 6.21 7.23 10.36
CA TYR A 95 6.78 5.90 10.10
C TYR A 95 7.80 5.96 8.96
N HIS A 96 8.83 5.13 9.09
CA HIS A 96 9.81 4.94 8.03
C HIS A 96 9.27 3.98 6.96
N GLN A 97 9.60 4.26 5.71
CA GLN A 97 9.31 3.34 4.62
C GLN A 97 10.27 2.16 4.69
N VAL A 98 9.72 0.95 4.66
CA VAL A 98 10.48 -0.30 4.75
C VAL A 98 10.41 -1.14 3.47
N VAL A 99 9.66 -0.68 2.47
CA VAL A 99 9.52 -1.39 1.19
C VAL A 99 10.14 -0.55 0.07
N SER A 100 11.02 -1.16 -0.69
CA SER A 100 11.59 -0.61 -1.92
C SER A 100 11.34 -1.59 -3.07
N LEU A 101 10.85 -1.08 -4.20
CA LEU A 101 10.68 -1.85 -5.42
C LEU A 101 11.50 -1.22 -6.54
N LYS A 102 12.28 -2.05 -7.20
CA LYS A 102 13.15 -1.65 -8.31
C LYS A 102 13.00 -2.60 -9.48
N ALA A 103 13.22 -2.10 -10.68
CA ALA A 103 13.25 -2.91 -11.88
C ALA A 103 14.47 -2.55 -12.76
N LYS A 104 14.84 -3.47 -13.66
CA LYS A 104 15.91 -3.28 -14.64
C LYS A 104 15.34 -3.14 -16.03
N LEU A 105 16.07 -2.45 -16.89
CA LEU A 105 15.76 -2.42 -18.32
C LEU A 105 16.04 -3.79 -18.95
N ILE A 106 15.13 -4.20 -19.81
CA ILE A 106 15.29 -5.37 -20.68
C ILE A 106 15.54 -4.98 -22.14
N GLN A 107 15.17 -3.74 -22.52
CA GLN A 107 15.37 -3.21 -23.86
C GLN A 107 15.54 -1.70 -23.84
N VAL A 108 16.34 -1.18 -24.76
CA VAL A 108 16.39 0.25 -25.13
C VAL A 108 16.28 0.36 -26.64
N ARG A 109 15.46 1.25 -27.16
CA ARG A 109 15.30 1.50 -28.58
C ARG A 109 15.01 2.96 -28.89
N ASN A 110 15.29 3.39 -30.12
CA ASN A 110 14.86 4.66 -30.66
C ASN A 110 13.51 4.50 -31.37
N ILE A 111 12.69 5.52 -31.30
CA ILE A 111 11.43 5.63 -32.04
C ILE A 111 11.38 7.01 -32.69
N ASN A 112 10.66 7.12 -33.81
CA ASN A 112 10.50 8.36 -34.56
C ASN A 112 9.29 9.17 -34.08
N LYS A 113 9.30 10.47 -34.37
CA LYS A 113 8.12 11.31 -34.23
C LYS A 113 6.93 10.68 -34.98
N GLY A 114 5.80 10.55 -34.29
CA GLY A 114 4.58 9.97 -34.85
C GLY A 114 4.38 8.50 -34.47
N ASP A 115 5.43 7.76 -34.11
CA ASP A 115 5.30 6.38 -33.64
C ASP A 115 4.44 6.29 -32.38
N THR A 116 3.76 5.16 -32.22
CA THR A 116 2.88 4.92 -31.07
C THR A 116 3.46 3.89 -30.12
N ILE A 117 3.10 3.97 -28.83
CA ILE A 117 3.61 3.11 -27.78
C ILE A 117 2.47 2.42 -27.05
N GLY A 118 2.61 1.11 -26.86
CA GLY A 118 1.75 0.27 -26.02
C GLY A 118 0.38 -0.03 -26.61
N TYR A 119 -0.38 -0.81 -25.87
CA TYR A 119 -1.73 -1.23 -26.26
C TYR A 119 -2.67 -0.04 -26.45
N GLY A 120 -3.44 -0.08 -27.55
CA GLY A 120 -4.38 0.96 -27.91
C GLY A 120 -3.71 2.26 -28.35
N ALA A 121 -2.41 2.26 -28.65
CA ALA A 121 -1.65 3.41 -29.15
C ALA A 121 -1.89 4.69 -28.32
N THR A 122 -2.01 4.56 -27.01
CA THR A 122 -2.40 5.65 -26.10
C THR A 122 -1.34 6.73 -25.90
N TYR A 123 -0.12 6.48 -26.36
CA TYR A 123 0.96 7.45 -26.42
C TYR A 123 1.48 7.56 -27.84
N LYS A 124 1.56 8.79 -28.35
CA LYS A 124 2.14 9.10 -29.67
C LYS A 124 3.37 9.97 -29.46
N ALA A 125 4.51 9.55 -30.02
CA ALA A 125 5.76 10.27 -29.90
C ALA A 125 5.68 11.66 -30.57
N LYS A 126 5.93 12.73 -29.80
CA LYS A 126 5.89 14.11 -30.28
C LYS A 126 7.18 14.53 -30.98
N MET A 127 8.25 13.79 -30.80
CA MET A 127 9.58 13.98 -31.38
C MET A 127 10.26 12.61 -31.50
N ASN A 128 11.44 12.57 -32.08
CA ASN A 128 12.27 11.36 -31.99
C ASN A 128 12.64 11.11 -30.52
N MET A 129 12.40 9.91 -30.05
CA MET A 129 12.55 9.55 -28.65
C MET A 129 13.42 8.33 -28.48
N LYS A 130 14.08 8.25 -27.34
CA LYS A 130 14.69 7.02 -26.85
C LYS A 130 13.83 6.46 -25.73
N ILE A 131 13.37 5.23 -25.87
CA ILE A 131 12.52 4.56 -24.89
C ILE A 131 13.21 3.34 -24.32
N GLY A 132 12.87 3.03 -23.07
CA GLY A 132 13.28 1.84 -22.37
C GLY A 132 12.10 0.96 -21.99
N THR A 133 12.30 -0.35 -21.98
CA THR A 133 11.28 -1.29 -21.48
C THR A 133 11.80 -1.90 -20.18
N LEU A 134 10.98 -1.84 -19.14
CA LEU A 134 11.22 -2.46 -17.84
C LEU A 134 10.45 -3.78 -17.73
N GLY A 135 11.07 -4.79 -17.12
CA GLY A 135 10.49 -6.11 -16.96
C GLY A 135 9.61 -6.22 -15.71
N PHE A 136 8.52 -5.48 -15.66
CA PHE A 136 7.45 -5.62 -14.66
C PHE A 136 6.16 -5.00 -15.19
N GLY A 137 5.01 -5.39 -14.62
CA GLY A 137 3.72 -4.88 -15.05
C GLY A 137 2.59 -5.18 -14.05
N TYR A 138 1.33 -5.20 -14.52
CA TYR A 138 0.21 -5.38 -13.61
C TYR A 138 0.11 -6.81 -13.03
N ALA A 139 0.70 -7.83 -13.66
CA ALA A 139 0.81 -9.16 -13.08
C ALA A 139 1.75 -9.20 -11.86
N ASP A 140 2.60 -8.18 -11.70
CA ASP A 140 3.47 -7.99 -10.57
C ASP A 140 2.85 -7.07 -9.49
N GLY A 141 1.63 -6.59 -9.72
CA GLY A 141 0.92 -5.68 -8.82
C GLY A 141 1.07 -4.19 -9.16
N PHE A 142 1.72 -3.85 -10.29
CA PHE A 142 1.83 -2.46 -10.73
C PHE A 142 0.56 -2.04 -11.48
N ASN A 143 -0.27 -1.22 -10.85
CA ASN A 143 -1.60 -0.90 -11.33
C ASN A 143 -1.60 -0.25 -12.72
N ARG A 144 -2.53 -0.67 -13.59
CA ARG A 144 -2.68 -0.16 -14.95
C ARG A 144 -3.09 1.34 -15.01
N LEU A 145 -3.63 1.89 -13.93
CA LEU A 145 -3.93 3.32 -13.80
C LEU A 145 -2.68 4.22 -13.82
N PHE A 146 -1.49 3.66 -13.67
CA PHE A 146 -0.22 4.38 -13.84
C PHE A 146 0.16 4.62 -15.31
N SER A 147 -0.59 4.10 -16.28
CA SER A 147 -0.36 4.30 -17.71
C SER A 147 -0.36 5.79 -18.07
N ASN A 148 0.72 6.28 -18.70
CA ASN A 148 0.93 7.70 -19.06
C ASN A 148 0.85 8.71 -17.90
N ASN A 149 0.79 8.26 -16.66
CA ASN A 149 0.53 9.13 -15.49
C ASN A 149 1.41 8.78 -14.28
N PHE A 150 2.56 8.22 -14.50
CA PHE A 150 3.49 7.91 -13.42
C PHE A 150 4.93 8.19 -13.82
N GLN A 151 5.74 8.53 -12.84
CA GLN A 151 7.18 8.72 -12.99
C GLN A 151 7.92 7.72 -12.12
N ILE A 152 8.91 7.08 -12.68
CA ILE A 152 9.88 6.28 -11.94
C ILE A 152 11.16 7.08 -11.73
N LYS A 153 12.09 6.54 -10.96
CA LYS A 153 13.35 7.21 -10.69
C LYS A 153 14.55 6.38 -11.13
N LEU A 154 15.50 7.09 -11.72
CA LEU A 154 16.86 6.62 -11.84
C LEU A 154 17.78 7.62 -11.14
N LYS A 155 18.31 7.26 -9.96
CA LYS A 155 19.01 8.17 -9.05
C LYS A 155 18.09 9.38 -8.73
N ASP A 156 18.49 10.59 -9.10
CA ASP A 156 17.72 11.82 -8.88
C ASP A 156 16.81 12.22 -10.04
N LYS A 157 16.89 11.52 -11.17
CA LYS A 157 16.13 11.85 -12.37
C LYS A 157 14.76 11.18 -12.34
N LYS A 158 13.72 11.95 -12.64
CA LYS A 158 12.38 11.47 -12.88
C LYS A 158 12.24 11.06 -14.34
N ILE A 159 11.58 9.95 -14.59
CA ILE A 159 11.43 9.33 -15.90
C ILE A 159 9.97 8.97 -16.08
N ASP A 160 9.33 9.51 -17.11
CA ASP A 160 7.91 9.30 -17.36
C ASP A 160 7.65 7.89 -17.91
N ILE A 161 6.56 7.28 -17.45
CA ILE A 161 5.97 6.12 -18.09
C ILE A 161 5.20 6.58 -19.31
N VAL A 162 5.44 5.95 -20.46
CA VAL A 162 4.83 6.26 -21.75
C VAL A 162 4.12 5.03 -22.31
N GLY A 163 2.87 5.21 -22.70
CA GLY A 163 2.01 4.13 -23.12
C GLY A 163 1.33 3.38 -21.94
N ARG A 164 0.54 2.38 -22.28
CA ARG A 164 -0.16 1.55 -21.29
C ARG A 164 0.78 0.60 -20.58
N VAL A 165 0.60 0.49 -19.27
CA VAL A 165 1.17 -0.59 -18.47
C VAL A 165 0.58 -1.91 -18.98
N SER A 166 1.44 -2.86 -19.36
CA SER A 166 1.04 -4.20 -19.79
C SER A 166 1.15 -5.21 -18.66
N MET A 167 0.90 -6.47 -18.95
CA MET A 167 0.95 -7.56 -17.97
C MET A 167 2.35 -7.66 -17.32
N ASP A 168 3.39 -7.62 -18.13
CA ASP A 168 4.77 -7.91 -17.74
C ASP A 168 5.76 -6.79 -18.05
N LEU A 169 5.30 -5.71 -18.72
CA LEU A 169 6.19 -4.68 -19.25
C LEU A 169 5.66 -3.26 -19.00
N VAL A 170 6.59 -2.36 -18.74
CA VAL A 170 6.36 -0.92 -18.66
C VAL A 170 7.36 -0.20 -19.54
N THR A 171 6.88 0.71 -20.40
CA THR A 171 7.73 1.55 -21.26
C THR A 171 7.97 2.91 -20.60
N ILE A 172 9.19 3.41 -20.68
CA ILE A 172 9.63 4.68 -20.08
C ILE A 172 10.36 5.55 -21.10
N ASP A 173 10.29 6.87 -20.89
CA ASP A 173 10.97 7.87 -21.73
C ASP A 173 12.42 8.09 -21.26
N LEU A 174 13.38 7.62 -22.02
CA LEU A 174 14.81 7.81 -21.79
C LEU A 174 15.44 8.94 -22.61
N THR A 175 14.65 9.76 -23.31
CA THR A 175 15.15 10.79 -24.26
C THR A 175 16.13 11.76 -23.59
N LYS A 176 15.86 12.15 -22.34
CA LYS A 176 16.69 13.08 -21.56
C LYS A 176 17.73 12.37 -20.67
N ILE A 177 17.86 11.05 -20.80
CA ILE A 177 18.79 10.26 -19.99
C ILE A 177 20.03 9.96 -20.80
N LYS A 178 21.21 10.29 -20.24
CA LYS A 178 22.47 9.89 -20.85
C LYS A 178 22.60 8.36 -20.74
N ILE A 179 22.54 7.70 -21.88
CA ILE A 179 22.67 6.24 -21.96
C ILE A 179 24.16 5.88 -21.93
N SER A 180 24.53 5.05 -20.98
CA SER A 180 25.84 4.41 -20.89
C SER A 180 25.69 2.92 -21.16
N ASN A 181 26.79 2.23 -21.47
CA ASN A 181 26.80 0.77 -21.63
C ASN A 181 26.31 0.02 -20.38
N SER A 182 26.34 0.67 -19.23
CA SER A 182 25.86 0.09 -17.96
C SER A 182 24.39 0.35 -17.66
N ILE A 183 23.64 1.06 -18.52
CA ILE A 183 22.26 1.43 -18.24
C ILE A 183 21.36 0.22 -17.98
N MET A 184 21.60 -0.88 -18.69
CA MET A 184 20.88 -2.15 -18.53
C MET A 184 21.09 -2.81 -17.15
N LYS A 185 22.19 -2.47 -16.49
CA LYS A 185 22.53 -2.97 -15.14
C LYS A 185 21.97 -2.08 -14.02
N GLN A 186 21.48 -0.88 -14.36
CA GLN A 186 20.98 0.07 -13.36
C GLN A 186 19.57 -0.30 -12.91
N GLU A 187 19.31 -0.03 -11.63
CA GLU A 187 18.01 -0.25 -11.00
C GLU A 187 17.18 1.05 -11.04
N PHE A 188 15.98 0.94 -11.57
CA PHE A 188 15.00 2.01 -11.63
C PHE A 188 14.06 1.87 -10.44
N GLU A 189 14.00 2.87 -9.57
CA GLU A 189 13.15 2.87 -8.39
C GLU A 189 11.70 3.18 -8.76
N ILE A 190 10.80 2.27 -8.39
CA ILE A 190 9.36 2.35 -8.59
C ILE A 190 8.68 2.73 -7.27
N ILE A 191 9.01 2.00 -6.20
CA ILE A 191 8.62 2.32 -4.82
C ILE A 191 9.90 2.60 -4.05
N GLY A 192 9.94 3.71 -3.34
CA GLY A 192 11.12 4.12 -2.60
C GLY A 192 10.91 5.42 -1.85
N ASN A 193 11.99 6.06 -1.46
CA ASN A 193 11.92 7.25 -0.58
C ASN A 193 11.08 8.41 -1.11
N LYS A 194 11.05 8.64 -2.44
CA LYS A 194 10.24 9.72 -3.02
C LYS A 194 8.86 9.26 -3.46
N TYR A 195 8.74 8.04 -3.93
CA TYR A 195 7.48 7.40 -4.30
C TYR A 195 7.13 6.34 -3.26
N SER A 196 6.83 6.82 -2.04
CA SER A 196 6.37 5.95 -0.97
C SER A 196 5.02 5.32 -1.33
N ILE A 197 4.69 4.21 -0.69
CA ILE A 197 3.38 3.58 -0.84
C ILE A 197 2.22 4.55 -0.58
N ASN A 198 2.44 5.57 0.28
CA ASN A 198 1.48 6.63 0.57
C ASN A 198 1.27 7.60 -0.62
N VAL A 199 2.33 7.92 -1.33
CA VAL A 199 2.27 8.77 -2.53
C VAL A 199 1.60 8.01 -3.67
N ILE A 200 2.07 6.79 -3.91
CA ILE A 200 1.58 5.93 -4.99
C ILE A 200 0.10 5.63 -4.85
N SER A 201 -0.36 5.26 -3.65
CA SER A 201 -1.77 4.97 -3.41
C SER A 201 -2.68 6.18 -3.69
N LYS A 202 -2.26 7.38 -3.32
CA LYS A 202 -3.01 8.61 -3.60
C LYS A 202 -3.14 8.90 -5.11
N MET A 203 -2.12 8.60 -5.90
CA MET A 203 -2.12 8.84 -7.35
C MET A 203 -3.21 8.05 -8.09
N ILE A 204 -3.58 6.88 -7.58
CA ILE A 204 -4.61 6.01 -8.17
C ILE A 204 -5.85 5.90 -7.27
N ASN A 205 -6.02 6.83 -6.32
CA ASN A 205 -7.16 6.90 -5.41
C ASN A 205 -7.44 5.59 -4.64
N THR A 206 -6.37 5.01 -4.10
CA THR A 206 -6.46 3.81 -3.24
C THR A 206 -5.72 4.01 -1.92
N ILE A 207 -5.54 2.94 -1.16
CA ILE A 207 -4.89 2.91 0.14
C ILE A 207 -3.55 2.17 0.10
N PRO A 208 -2.59 2.51 0.99
CA PRO A 208 -1.27 1.86 1.02
C PRO A 208 -1.31 0.34 1.19
N TYR A 209 -2.36 -0.18 1.83
CA TYR A 209 -2.57 -1.63 2.00
C TYR A 209 -2.67 -2.34 0.65
N GLU A 210 -3.47 -1.79 -0.29
CA GLU A 210 -3.68 -2.40 -1.60
C GLU A 210 -2.38 -2.41 -2.42
N ILE A 211 -1.58 -1.34 -2.34
CA ILE A 211 -0.27 -1.31 -2.99
C ILE A 211 0.60 -2.48 -2.54
N LEU A 212 0.66 -2.75 -1.23
CA LEU A 212 1.51 -3.81 -0.70
C LEU A 212 0.97 -5.21 -0.95
N THR A 213 -0.35 -5.40 -0.79
CA THR A 213 -0.97 -6.72 -0.96
C THR A 213 -1.00 -7.17 -2.41
N ASN A 214 -0.97 -6.24 -3.36
CA ASN A 214 -0.90 -6.53 -4.79
C ASN A 214 0.52 -6.91 -5.26
N LEU A 215 1.57 -6.64 -4.48
CA LEU A 215 2.92 -7.10 -4.81
C LEU A 215 3.00 -8.63 -4.80
N GLY A 216 3.05 -9.22 -5.99
CA GLY A 216 3.00 -10.66 -6.21
C GLY A 216 4.25 -11.41 -5.74
N LYS A 217 4.27 -12.72 -6.01
CA LYS A 217 5.40 -13.61 -5.67
C LYS A 217 6.52 -13.61 -6.72
N ARG A 218 6.34 -12.93 -7.84
CA ARG A 218 7.30 -12.93 -8.97
C ARG A 218 8.56 -12.10 -8.71
N TYR A 219 8.57 -11.24 -7.69
CA TYR A 219 9.73 -10.44 -7.30
C TYR A 219 10.76 -11.26 -6.53
N GLU A 220 12.03 -11.06 -6.84
CA GLU A 220 13.12 -11.42 -5.92
C GLU A 220 13.02 -10.52 -4.67
N ARG A 221 12.88 -11.12 -3.50
CA ARG A 221 12.80 -10.40 -2.23
C ARG A 221 14.11 -10.46 -1.49
N ARG A 222 14.63 -9.30 -1.15
CA ARG A 222 15.83 -9.14 -0.33
C ARG A 222 15.44 -8.48 0.98
N TYR A 223 15.71 -9.16 2.07
CA TYR A 223 15.50 -8.63 3.42
C TYR A 223 16.85 -8.04 3.88
N ILE A 224 16.81 -6.77 4.31
CA ILE A 224 17.98 -6.03 4.80
C ILE A 224 17.73 -5.65 6.24
N SER A 225 18.74 -5.84 7.10
CA SER A 225 18.77 -5.40 8.50
C SER A 225 19.30 -3.98 8.62
#